data_fff3bcc457de9cc629dc16eaccb38e7e
#
_entry.id   fff3bcc457de9cc629dc16eaccb38e7e
#
_cell.length_a   1.000
_cell.length_b   1.000
_cell.length_c   1.000
_cell.angle_alpha   90.00
_cell.angle_beta   90.00
_cell.angle_gamma   90.00
#
_symmetry.space_group_name_H-M   'P 1'
#
loop_
_entity.id
_entity.type
_entity.pdbx_description
1 polymer ?
#
loop_
_entity_poly.entity_id
_entity_poly.type
_entity_poly.pdbx_seq_one_letter_code
_entity_poly.pdbx_strand_id
1 'polypeptide(L)'
;MAAVIITGSLSRLVLKARAPLVAAYHKKVVDHYENPRNVGSLDKNAKNVGTGLVGAPACGDVMKLQIEVDENGKIIDARFKTFGCGSAIASSSLATEWVKGKTVDEALTIKNTDIAKELCLPPVKLHCSMLAEDAIRAALADYKVKQQKKT
;
A
#
# COMPACT_ATOMS: atom_id res chain seq x y z
N MET A 1 -31.66 -33.20 -2.86
CA MET A 1 -31.77 -31.86 -3.48
C MET A 1 -32.01 -30.73 -2.50
N ALA A 2 -32.95 -30.89 -1.56
CA ALA A 2 -33.23 -29.85 -0.56
C ALA A 2 -32.01 -29.56 0.36
N ALA A 3 -31.22 -30.57 0.70
CA ALA A 3 -30.04 -30.43 1.54
C ALA A 3 -28.96 -29.56 0.89
N VAL A 4 -28.77 -29.63 -0.43
CA VAL A 4 -27.79 -28.84 -1.19
C VAL A 4 -28.18 -27.36 -1.19
N ILE A 5 -29.47 -27.06 -1.34
CA ILE A 5 -29.99 -25.69 -1.31
C ILE A 5 -29.79 -25.05 0.07
N ILE A 6 -30.05 -25.83 1.16
CA ILE A 6 -29.88 -25.39 2.54
C ILE A 6 -28.39 -25.07 2.81
N THR A 7 -27.48 -25.90 2.34
CA THR A 7 -26.04 -25.71 2.50
C THR A 7 -25.56 -24.44 1.81
N GLY A 8 -26.03 -24.22 0.58
CA GLY A 8 -25.71 -22.99 -0.15
C GLY A 8 -26.25 -21.75 0.53
N SER A 9 -27.45 -21.84 1.11
CA SER A 9 -28.05 -20.73 1.85
C SER A 9 -27.27 -20.41 3.12
N LEU A 10 -26.80 -21.40 3.84
CA LEU A 10 -25.98 -21.21 5.04
C LEU A 10 -24.65 -20.59 4.74
N SER A 11 -23.99 -21.00 3.65
CA SER A 11 -22.74 -20.40 3.22
C SER A 11 -22.89 -18.90 2.90
N ARG A 12 -23.99 -18.55 2.23
CA ARG A 12 -24.31 -17.16 1.93
C ARG A 12 -24.62 -16.35 3.18
N LEU A 13 -25.27 -16.94 4.17
CA LEU A 13 -25.54 -16.29 5.46
C LEU A 13 -24.27 -16.02 6.24
N VAL A 14 -23.32 -16.94 6.24
CA VAL A 14 -22.02 -16.75 6.90
C VAL A 14 -21.24 -15.60 6.24
N LEU A 15 -21.26 -15.52 4.91
CA LEU A 15 -20.64 -14.40 4.18
C LEU A 15 -21.34 -13.08 4.49
N LYS A 16 -22.67 -13.07 4.58
CA LYS A 16 -23.42 -11.87 4.95
C LYS A 16 -23.17 -11.43 6.38
N ALA A 17 -22.93 -12.36 7.29
CA ALA A 17 -22.63 -12.03 8.69
C ALA A 17 -21.32 -11.26 8.84
N ARG A 18 -20.37 -11.45 7.91
CA ARG A 18 -19.13 -10.67 7.85
C ARG A 18 -19.30 -9.31 7.17
N ALA A 19 -20.34 -9.16 6.37
CA ALA A 19 -20.56 -7.96 5.58
C ALA A 19 -20.65 -6.66 6.39
N PRO A 20 -21.27 -6.59 7.58
CA PRO A 20 -21.36 -5.35 8.34
C PRO A 20 -20.02 -4.76 8.76
N LEU A 21 -19.03 -5.61 9.08
CA LEU A 21 -17.70 -5.17 9.45
C LEU A 21 -16.92 -4.63 8.24
N VAL A 22 -17.14 -5.24 7.09
CA VAL A 22 -16.48 -4.92 5.84
C VAL A 22 -17.16 -3.73 5.15
N ALA A 23 -18.47 -3.55 5.38
CA ALA A 23 -19.26 -2.47 4.76
C ALA A 23 -18.84 -1.06 5.20
N ALA A 24 -18.05 -0.93 6.31
CA ALA A 24 -17.51 0.36 6.74
C ALA A 24 -16.43 0.89 5.78
N TYR A 25 -15.88 0.04 4.90
CA TYR A 25 -14.86 0.40 3.93
C TYR A 25 -15.35 0.21 2.50
N HIS A 26 -14.83 1.05 1.60
CA HIS A 26 -15.09 0.88 0.17
C HIS A 26 -14.50 -0.45 -0.32
N LYS A 27 -15.11 -1.03 -1.36
CA LYS A 27 -14.67 -2.30 -1.95
C LYS A 27 -13.18 -2.35 -2.28
N LYS A 28 -12.64 -1.24 -2.76
CA LYS A 28 -11.21 -1.15 -3.12
C LYS A 28 -10.31 -1.25 -1.88
N VAL A 29 -10.73 -0.67 -0.76
CA VAL A 29 -10.00 -0.80 0.51
C VAL A 29 -10.03 -2.25 0.96
N VAL A 30 -11.19 -2.88 0.92
CA VAL A 30 -11.36 -4.29 1.32
C VAL A 30 -10.49 -5.20 0.46
N ASP A 31 -10.49 -4.99 -0.85
CA ASP A 31 -9.69 -5.78 -1.78
C ASP A 31 -8.19 -5.68 -1.46
N HIS A 32 -7.67 -4.47 -1.27
CA HIS A 32 -6.27 -4.27 -0.92
C HIS A 32 -5.93 -4.78 0.49
N TYR A 33 -6.88 -4.75 1.41
CA TYR A 33 -6.71 -5.25 2.76
C TYR A 33 -6.68 -6.78 2.80
N GLU A 34 -7.61 -7.44 2.11
CA GLU A 34 -7.71 -8.90 2.08
C GLU A 34 -6.65 -9.54 1.18
N ASN A 35 -6.32 -8.87 0.07
CA ASN A 35 -5.36 -9.35 -0.92
C ASN A 35 -4.29 -8.27 -1.17
N PRO A 36 -3.48 -7.94 -0.16
CA PRO A 36 -2.46 -6.89 -0.33
C PRO A 36 -1.44 -7.30 -1.38
N ARG A 37 -1.09 -6.32 -2.23
CA ARG A 37 -0.12 -6.52 -3.30
C ARG A 37 1.25 -6.11 -2.80
N ASN A 38 2.27 -6.88 -3.25
CA ASN A 38 3.67 -6.49 -3.02
C ASN A 38 4.07 -6.40 -1.54
N VAL A 39 3.49 -7.26 -0.70
CA VAL A 39 3.90 -7.36 0.70
C VAL A 39 5.26 -8.03 0.78
N GLY A 40 6.15 -7.50 1.60
CA GLY A 40 7.46 -8.11 1.81
C GLY A 40 8.55 -7.10 2.04
N SER A 41 9.78 -7.51 1.78
CA SER A 41 10.97 -6.69 1.93
C SER A 41 11.95 -6.93 0.81
N LEU A 42 12.70 -5.87 0.48
CA LEU A 42 13.84 -5.93 -0.42
C LEU A 42 15.12 -5.75 0.41
N ASP A 43 16.28 -6.03 -0.20
CA ASP A 43 17.55 -5.84 0.48
C ASP A 43 17.84 -4.35 0.64
N LYS A 44 17.75 -3.86 1.87
CA LYS A 44 17.99 -2.45 2.18
C LYS A 44 19.43 -2.00 1.92
N ASN A 45 20.35 -2.94 1.82
CA ASN A 45 21.77 -2.64 1.58
C ASN A 45 22.11 -2.59 0.08
N ALA A 46 21.20 -3.02 -0.79
CA ALA A 46 21.40 -2.95 -2.23
C ALA A 46 21.42 -1.50 -2.71
N LYS A 47 22.33 -1.18 -3.61
CA LYS A 47 22.50 0.20 -4.12
C LYS A 47 21.32 0.70 -4.94
N ASN A 48 20.57 -0.22 -5.53
CA ASN A 48 19.42 0.10 -6.37
C ASN A 48 18.08 0.04 -5.61
N VAL A 49 18.12 -0.18 -4.29
CA VAL A 49 16.93 -0.22 -3.44
C VAL A 49 16.87 1.03 -2.57
N GLY A 50 15.73 1.71 -2.62
CA GLY A 50 15.42 2.81 -1.71
C GLY A 50 14.44 2.36 -0.65
N THR A 51 14.68 2.73 0.59
CA THR A 51 13.84 2.37 1.74
C THR A 51 13.27 3.63 2.39
N GLY A 52 11.95 3.69 2.51
CA GLY A 52 11.27 4.73 3.27
C GLY A 52 10.56 4.12 4.46
N LEU A 53 10.81 4.67 5.64
CA LEU A 53 10.13 4.29 6.87
C LEU A 53 9.48 5.53 7.45
N VAL A 54 8.16 5.52 7.53
CA VAL A 54 7.39 6.65 8.04
C VAL A 54 6.38 6.16 9.08
N GLY A 55 5.96 7.06 9.95
CA GLY A 55 5.00 6.73 10.98
C GLY A 55 4.12 7.90 11.35
N ALA A 56 2.91 7.61 11.81
CA ALA A 56 2.00 8.56 12.39
C ALA A 56 1.77 8.17 13.86
N PRO A 57 2.56 8.73 14.79
CA PRO A 57 2.49 8.34 16.20
C PRO A 57 1.09 8.49 16.80
N ALA A 58 0.34 9.50 16.36
CA ALA A 58 -1.01 9.75 16.84
C ALA A 58 -1.99 8.60 16.54
N CYS A 59 -1.73 7.82 15.49
CA CYS A 59 -2.59 6.73 15.05
C CYS A 59 -1.94 5.36 15.26
N GLY A 60 -0.66 5.31 15.66
CA GLY A 60 0.07 4.06 15.83
C GLY A 60 0.42 3.37 14.51
N ASP A 61 0.21 4.04 13.39
CA ASP A 61 0.50 3.47 12.07
C ASP A 61 1.97 3.67 11.71
N VAL A 62 2.61 2.61 11.21
CA VAL A 62 3.99 2.66 10.70
C VAL A 62 3.99 2.00 9.34
N MET A 63 4.66 2.63 8.40
CA MET A 63 4.73 2.15 7.02
C MET A 63 6.17 2.11 6.54
N LYS A 64 6.59 0.95 6.05
CA LYS A 64 7.88 0.76 5.40
C LYS A 64 7.62 0.47 3.93
N LEU A 65 8.20 1.27 3.07
CA LEU A 65 8.10 1.10 1.62
C LEU A 65 9.50 0.97 1.05
N GLN A 66 9.72 -0.03 0.21
CA GLN A 66 10.97 -0.22 -0.49
C GLN A 66 10.72 -0.28 -1.99
N ILE A 67 11.60 0.34 -2.74
CA ILE A 67 11.56 0.32 -4.20
C ILE A 67 12.88 -0.19 -4.74
N GLU A 68 12.82 -0.92 -5.85
CA GLU A 68 14.00 -1.33 -6.60
C GLU A 68 13.97 -0.65 -7.95
N VAL A 69 15.06 0.05 -8.30
CA VAL A 69 15.16 0.85 -9.51
C VAL A 69 16.20 0.23 -10.43
N ASP A 70 15.89 0.16 -11.73
CA ASP A 70 16.82 -0.36 -12.72
C ASP A 70 17.84 0.71 -13.16
N GLU A 71 18.72 0.35 -14.10
CA GLU A 71 19.77 1.24 -14.62
C GLU A 71 19.20 2.46 -15.35
N ASN A 72 17.98 2.36 -15.84
CA ASN A 72 17.31 3.43 -16.57
C ASN A 72 16.51 4.37 -15.67
N GLY A 73 16.51 4.13 -14.36
CA GLY A 73 15.75 4.93 -13.41
C GLY A 73 14.28 4.54 -13.30
N LYS A 74 13.93 3.35 -13.79
CA LYS A 74 12.57 2.83 -13.73
C LYS A 74 12.40 1.91 -12.53
N ILE A 75 11.30 2.06 -11.81
CA ILE A 75 10.98 1.23 -10.65
C ILE A 75 10.49 -0.12 -11.14
N ILE A 76 11.27 -1.16 -10.94
CA ILE A 76 10.97 -2.52 -11.40
C ILE A 76 10.30 -3.37 -10.34
N ASP A 77 10.46 -3.03 -9.08
CA ASP A 77 9.78 -3.71 -7.99
C ASP A 77 9.53 -2.73 -6.83
N ALA A 78 8.52 -3.04 -6.05
CA ALA A 78 8.18 -2.29 -4.85
C ALA A 78 7.60 -3.25 -3.83
N ARG A 79 8.02 -3.11 -2.58
CA ARG A 79 7.53 -3.94 -1.48
C ARG A 79 7.19 -3.07 -0.29
N PHE A 80 6.23 -3.51 0.53
CA PHE A 80 5.87 -2.78 1.72
C PHE A 80 5.63 -3.70 2.91
N LYS A 81 5.79 -3.12 4.09
CA LYS A 81 5.32 -3.69 5.34
C LYS A 81 4.67 -2.55 6.11
N THR A 82 3.46 -2.77 6.59
CA THR A 82 2.70 -1.77 7.31
C THR A 82 2.20 -2.35 8.61
N PHE A 83 2.32 -1.58 9.66
CA PHE A 83 1.76 -1.88 10.97
C PHE A 83 0.73 -0.79 11.26
N GLY A 84 -0.55 -1.15 11.25
CA GLY A 84 -1.62 -0.17 11.43
C GLY A 84 -2.98 -0.67 10.99
N CYS A 85 -3.88 0.27 10.69
CA CYS A 85 -5.25 -0.04 10.31
C CYS A 85 -5.37 -0.56 8.88
N GLY A 86 -6.55 -1.08 8.54
CA GLY A 86 -6.83 -1.59 7.20
C GLY A 86 -6.65 -0.56 6.09
N SER A 87 -6.96 0.71 6.36
CA SER A 87 -6.75 1.80 5.41
C SER A 87 -5.26 2.06 5.14
N ALA A 88 -4.41 1.90 6.17
CA ALA A 88 -2.96 2.03 6.02
C ALA A 88 -2.41 0.90 5.14
N ILE A 89 -2.86 -0.32 5.35
CA ILE A 89 -2.48 -1.47 4.53
C ILE A 89 -2.93 -1.26 3.08
N ALA A 90 -4.17 -0.83 2.88
CA ALA A 90 -4.71 -0.58 1.54
C ALA A 90 -3.96 0.53 0.82
N SER A 91 -3.65 1.62 1.52
CA SER A 91 -2.89 2.74 0.95
C SER A 91 -1.49 2.32 0.54
N SER A 92 -0.81 1.53 1.37
CA SER A 92 0.51 0.98 1.07
C SER A 92 0.47 0.06 -0.15
N SER A 93 -0.50 -0.85 -0.17
CA SER A 93 -0.69 -1.78 -1.28
C SER A 93 -0.90 -1.06 -2.61
N LEU A 94 -1.80 -0.08 -2.63
CA LEU A 94 -2.08 0.71 -3.82
C LEU A 94 -0.86 1.52 -4.25
N ALA A 95 -0.15 2.12 -3.29
CA ALA A 95 1.05 2.90 -3.57
C ALA A 95 2.11 2.03 -4.27
N THR A 96 2.32 0.79 -3.81
CA THR A 96 3.27 -0.12 -4.44
C THR A 96 2.87 -0.49 -5.86
N GLU A 97 1.58 -0.69 -6.12
CA GLU A 97 1.09 -0.96 -7.48
C GLU A 97 1.35 0.22 -8.40
N TRP A 98 1.10 1.43 -7.91
CA TRP A 98 1.21 2.63 -8.74
C TRP A 98 2.65 3.01 -9.06
N VAL A 99 3.59 2.77 -8.14
CA VAL A 99 5.00 3.13 -8.39
C VAL A 99 5.69 2.12 -9.30
N LYS A 100 5.25 0.88 -9.34
CA LYS A 100 5.86 -0.14 -10.20
C LYS A 100 5.66 0.22 -11.67
N GLY A 101 6.73 0.19 -12.43
CA GLY A 101 6.70 0.53 -13.86
C GLY A 101 6.82 2.01 -14.16
N LYS A 102 6.89 2.86 -13.13
CA LYS A 102 7.11 4.30 -13.29
C LYS A 102 8.57 4.66 -13.06
N THR A 103 8.98 5.78 -13.62
CA THR A 103 10.30 6.33 -13.31
C THR A 103 10.28 6.98 -11.93
N VAL A 104 11.47 7.23 -11.38
CA VAL A 104 11.61 7.91 -10.08
C VAL A 104 10.89 9.27 -10.09
N ASP A 105 11.01 10.03 -11.18
CA ASP A 105 10.37 11.34 -11.30
C ASP A 105 8.85 11.22 -11.39
N GLU A 106 8.34 10.24 -12.14
CA GLU A 106 6.90 10.00 -12.23
C GLU A 106 6.30 9.57 -10.89
N ALA A 107 7.04 8.77 -10.12
CA ALA A 107 6.58 8.33 -8.80
C ALA A 107 6.44 9.50 -7.83
N LEU A 108 7.25 10.55 -7.97
CA LEU A 108 7.15 11.76 -7.16
C LEU A 108 5.86 12.57 -7.42
N THR A 109 5.20 12.32 -8.55
CA THR A 109 3.93 13.00 -8.88
C THR A 109 2.72 12.38 -8.22
N ILE A 110 2.88 11.20 -7.62
CA ILE A 110 1.79 10.52 -6.90
C ILE A 110 1.45 11.32 -5.63
N LYS A 111 0.19 11.72 -5.51
CA LYS A 111 -0.27 12.52 -4.38
C LYS A 111 -1.19 11.71 -3.48
N ASN A 112 -1.21 12.07 -2.19
CA ASN A 112 -2.10 11.44 -1.22
C ASN A 112 -3.57 11.60 -1.61
N THR A 113 -3.94 12.71 -2.27
CA THR A 113 -5.30 12.93 -2.72
C THR A 113 -5.72 11.90 -3.76
N ASP A 114 -4.82 11.49 -4.64
CA ASP A 114 -5.10 10.48 -5.66
C ASP A 114 -5.32 9.11 -5.03
N ILE A 115 -4.51 8.75 -4.05
CA ILE A 115 -4.66 7.50 -3.29
C ILE A 115 -5.99 7.49 -2.54
N ALA A 116 -6.32 8.60 -1.86
CA ALA A 116 -7.55 8.72 -1.10
C ALA A 116 -8.78 8.63 -2.01
N LYS A 117 -8.74 9.24 -3.19
CA LYS A 117 -9.83 9.16 -4.17
C LYS A 117 -10.02 7.75 -4.70
N GLU A 118 -8.94 7.07 -5.06
CA GLU A 118 -9.00 5.71 -5.59
C GLU A 118 -9.59 4.74 -4.58
N LEU A 119 -9.22 4.87 -3.31
CA LEU A 119 -9.71 4.02 -2.24
C LEU A 119 -11.01 4.53 -1.62
N CYS A 120 -11.49 5.70 -2.03
CA CYS A 120 -12.67 6.35 -1.45
C CYS A 120 -12.57 6.45 0.07
N LEU A 121 -11.42 6.91 0.56
CA LEU A 121 -11.18 7.02 2.00
C LEU A 121 -12.02 8.14 2.62
N PRO A 122 -12.64 7.90 3.79
CA PRO A 122 -13.32 8.97 4.51
C PRO A 122 -12.31 9.98 5.06
N PRO A 123 -12.74 11.23 5.35
CA PRO A 123 -11.83 12.27 5.83
C PRO A 123 -10.99 11.87 7.05
N VAL A 124 -11.54 11.07 7.95
CA VAL A 124 -10.83 10.62 9.16
C VAL A 124 -9.69 9.65 8.86
N LYS A 125 -9.63 9.11 7.64
CA LYS A 125 -8.60 8.15 7.22
C LYS A 125 -7.61 8.73 6.21
N LEU A 126 -7.68 10.02 5.92
CA LEU A 126 -6.77 10.66 4.96
C LEU A 126 -5.31 10.59 5.40
N HIS A 127 -5.03 10.49 6.69
CA HIS A 127 -3.67 10.32 7.20
C HIS A 127 -2.98 9.07 6.64
N CYS A 128 -3.74 8.01 6.34
CA CYS A 128 -3.19 6.79 5.75
C CYS A 128 -2.65 7.03 4.35
N SER A 129 -3.36 7.83 3.54
CA SER A 129 -2.88 8.19 2.20
C SER A 129 -1.68 9.14 2.27
N MET A 130 -1.64 10.03 3.26
CA MET A 130 -0.50 10.91 3.50
C MET A 130 0.75 10.10 3.87
N LEU A 131 0.60 9.07 4.70
CA LEU A 131 1.70 8.17 5.04
C LEU A 131 2.24 7.47 3.80
N ALA A 132 1.37 7.01 2.91
CA ALA A 132 1.78 6.34 1.68
C ALA A 132 2.59 7.30 0.78
N GLU A 133 2.13 8.53 0.63
CA GLU A 133 2.87 9.56 -0.11
C GLU A 133 4.25 9.82 0.51
N ASP A 134 4.29 10.01 1.83
CA ASP A 134 5.53 10.25 2.55
C ASP A 134 6.49 9.06 2.43
N ALA A 135 5.96 7.83 2.47
CA ALA A 135 6.76 6.63 2.32
C ALA A 135 7.39 6.55 0.92
N ILE A 136 6.64 6.90 -0.11
CA ILE A 136 7.16 6.97 -1.49
C ILE A 136 8.29 7.98 -1.56
N ARG A 137 8.07 9.18 -1.04
CA ARG A 137 9.09 10.25 -1.04
C ARG A 137 10.34 9.86 -0.27
N ALA A 138 10.17 9.23 0.89
CA ALA A 138 11.29 8.78 1.71
C ALA A 138 12.10 7.69 1.01
N ALA A 139 11.43 6.74 0.36
CA ALA A 139 12.09 5.68 -0.40
C ALA A 139 12.89 6.25 -1.57
N LEU A 140 12.30 7.20 -2.31
CA LEU A 140 12.98 7.85 -3.43
C LEU A 140 14.16 8.69 -2.97
N ALA A 141 14.04 9.38 -1.84
CA ALA A 141 15.13 10.16 -1.27
C ALA A 141 16.29 9.27 -0.86
N ASP A 142 16.03 8.14 -0.22
CA ASP A 142 17.05 7.16 0.16
C ASP A 142 17.77 6.61 -1.07
N TYR A 143 17.03 6.28 -2.12
CA TYR A 143 17.59 5.83 -3.37
C TYR A 143 18.53 6.88 -3.98
N LYS A 144 18.11 8.14 -4.02
CA LYS A 144 18.93 9.23 -4.56
C LYS A 144 20.23 9.43 -3.77
N VAL A 145 20.14 9.35 -2.44
CA VAL A 145 21.34 9.45 -1.58
C VAL A 145 22.32 8.31 -1.87
N LYS A 146 21.82 7.09 -2.05
CA LYS A 146 22.67 5.94 -2.40
C LYS A 146 23.35 6.12 -3.76
N GLN A 147 22.67 6.72 -4.72
CA GLN A 147 23.26 6.99 -6.02
C GLN A 147 24.35 8.06 -5.94
N GLN A 148 24.16 9.07 -5.11
CA GLN A 148 25.17 10.11 -4.89
C GLN A 148 26.46 9.55 -4.23
N LYS A 149 26.31 8.60 -3.32
CA LYS A 149 27.46 7.95 -2.66
C LYS A 149 28.27 7.07 -3.62
N LYS A 150 27.70 6.74 -4.77
CA LYS A 150 28.34 5.91 -5.79
C LYS A 150 29.38 6.66 -6.63
N THR A 151 29.30 7.99 -6.60
CA THR A 151 30.26 8.87 -7.28
C THR A 151 31.29 9.43 -6.31
#